data_a6a47d6f1e39a1b03ec54c46a3b55979
#
_entry.id   a6a47d6f1e39a1b03ec54c46a3b55979
#
_cell.length_a   1.000
_cell.length_b   1.000
_cell.length_c   1.000
_cell.angle_alpha   90.00
_cell.angle_beta   90.00
_cell.angle_gamma   90.00
#
_symmetry.space_group_name_H-M   'P 1'
#
loop_
_entity.id
_entity.type
_entity.pdbx_description
1 polymer ?
#
loop_
_entity_poly.entity_id
_entity_poly.type
_entity_poly.pdbx_seq_one_letter_code
_entity_poly.pdbx_strand_id
1 'polypeptide(L)' 'LGDVYKRQQYAILQVGTGDSPLTIPFYEKCGFVRSHIISNFFTDNYDHPIYENGMQLVDMVYLQRPAIMQKSI' A
#
# COMPACT_ATOMS: atom_id res chain seq x y z
N LEU A 1 3.72 -2.86 -7.03
CA LEU A 1 3.73 -3.00 -5.56
C LEU A 1 2.44 -3.59 -4.99
N GLY A 2 1.72 -4.34 -5.78
CA GLY A 2 0.47 -4.94 -5.32
C GLY A 2 0.57 -6.44 -5.24
N ASP A 3 0.06 -7.01 -4.17
CA ASP A 3 -0.05 -8.44 -3.99
C ASP A 3 -1.50 -8.84 -3.88
N VAL A 4 -1.79 -10.06 -4.34
CA VAL A 4 -3.14 -10.62 -4.25
C VAL A 4 -3.05 -11.91 -3.46
N TYR A 5 -3.83 -11.97 -2.39
CA TYR A 5 -3.94 -13.17 -1.58
C TYR A 5 -5.32 -13.76 -1.75
N LYS A 6 -5.37 -15.07 -1.95
CA LYS A 6 -6.64 -15.77 -2.09
C LYS A 6 -6.97 -16.51 -0.81
N ARG A 7 -8.20 -16.36 -0.34
CA ARG A 7 -8.68 -17.08 0.82
C ARG A 7 -10.14 -17.45 0.55
N GLN A 8 -10.39 -18.70 0.21
CA GLN A 8 -11.71 -19.18 -0.15
C GLN A 8 -12.26 -18.40 -1.34
N GLN A 9 -13.37 -17.67 -1.15
CA GLN A 9 -13.99 -16.86 -2.18
C GLN A 9 -13.49 -15.43 -2.18
N TYR A 10 -12.50 -15.13 -1.37
CA TYR A 10 -11.98 -13.78 -1.24
C TYR A 10 -10.58 -13.67 -1.80
N ALA A 11 -10.32 -12.53 -2.36
CA ALA A 11 -8.96 -12.07 -2.60
C ALA A 11 -8.74 -10.84 -1.73
N ILE A 12 -7.54 -10.70 -1.20
CA ILE A 12 -7.15 -9.50 -0.50
C ILE A 12 -6.12 -8.80 -1.38
N LEU A 13 -6.47 -7.60 -1.82
CA LEU A 13 -5.54 -6.77 -2.56
C LEU A 13 -4.72 -5.97 -1.56
N GLN A 14 -3.41 -6.03 -1.70
CA GLN A 14 -2.51 -5.30 -0.83
C GLN A 14 -1.59 -4.43 -1.67
N VAL A 15 -1.41 -3.19 -1.26
CA VAL A 15 -0.46 -2.28 -1.89
C VAL A 15 0.47 -1.73 -0.83
N GLY A 16 1.73 -1.54 -1.23
CA GLY A 16 2.70 -0.85 -0.40
C GLY A 16 3.09 0.46 -1.06
N THR A 17 3.08 1.53 -0.31
CA THR A 17 3.42 2.86 -0.81
C THR A 17 4.21 3.64 0.22
N GLY A 18 4.96 4.63 -0.24
CA GLY A 18 5.54 5.60 0.68
C GLY A 18 4.45 6.39 1.39
N ASP A 19 4.82 7.03 2.46
CA ASP A 19 3.89 7.81 3.31
C ASP A 19 3.54 9.16 2.69
N SER A 20 3.27 9.16 1.39
CA SER A 20 2.94 10.36 0.64
C SER A 20 1.52 10.82 0.92
N PRO A 21 1.31 12.12 1.19
CA PRO A 21 -0.04 12.65 1.40
C PRO A 21 -0.90 12.66 0.15
N LEU A 22 -0.32 12.39 -1.03
CA LEU A 22 -1.09 12.29 -2.26
C LEU A 22 -1.51 10.85 -2.55
N THR A 23 -0.63 9.90 -2.27
CA THR A 23 -0.84 8.51 -2.63
C THR A 23 -1.79 7.79 -1.68
N ILE A 24 -1.62 8.01 -0.37
CA ILE A 24 -2.45 7.33 0.63
C ILE A 24 -3.93 7.69 0.49
N PRO A 25 -4.31 8.98 0.40
CA PRO A 25 -5.71 9.31 0.21
C PRO A 25 -6.29 8.75 -1.09
N PHE A 26 -5.47 8.63 -2.13
CA PHE A 26 -5.92 8.02 -3.38
C PHE A 26 -6.36 6.58 -3.16
N TYR A 27 -5.53 5.79 -2.49
CA TYR A 27 -5.88 4.40 -2.22
C TYR A 27 -7.07 4.28 -1.27
N GLU A 28 -7.16 5.18 -0.29
CA GLU A 28 -8.30 5.17 0.62
C GLU A 28 -9.60 5.46 -0.13
N LYS A 29 -9.57 6.33 -1.11
CA LYS A 29 -10.74 6.57 -1.97
C LYS A 29 -11.10 5.35 -2.81
N CYS A 30 -10.14 4.51 -3.11
CA CYS A 30 -10.37 3.26 -3.83
C CYS A 30 -10.84 2.12 -2.93
N GLY A 31 -11.11 2.41 -1.66
CA GLY A 31 -11.63 1.42 -0.71
C GLY A 31 -10.55 0.68 0.05
N PHE A 32 -9.30 1.09 -0.08
CA PHE A 32 -8.23 0.49 0.70
C PHE A 32 -8.22 1.07 2.11
N VAL A 33 -7.85 0.23 3.08
CA VAL A 33 -7.66 0.65 4.46
C VAL A 33 -6.23 0.35 4.87
N ARG A 34 -5.71 1.15 5.77
CA ARG A 34 -4.34 0.95 6.26
C ARG A 34 -4.26 -0.35 7.03
N SER A 35 -3.24 -1.12 6.71
CA SER A 35 -3.00 -2.42 7.32
C SER A 35 -1.86 -2.34 8.34
N HIS A 36 -0.66 -1.99 7.88
CA HIS A 36 0.49 -1.86 8.77
C HIS A 36 1.50 -0.89 8.16
N ILE A 37 2.44 -0.48 8.98
CA ILE A 37 3.46 0.49 8.61
C ILE A 37 4.82 -0.11 8.94
N ILE A 38 5.77 0.04 8.02
CA ILE A 38 7.18 -0.24 8.31
C ILE A 38 7.84 1.11 8.51
N SER A 39 8.12 1.41 9.78
CA SER A 39 8.71 2.70 10.15
C SER A 39 10.11 2.82 9.58
N ASN A 40 10.43 4.02 9.09
CA ASN A 40 11.75 4.37 8.59
C ASN A 40 12.22 3.49 7.44
N PHE A 41 11.29 2.91 6.68
CA PHE A 41 11.64 2.00 5.59
C PHE A 41 12.55 2.69 4.58
N PHE A 42 12.20 3.90 4.15
CA PHE A 42 12.95 4.59 3.12
C PHE A 42 14.25 5.19 3.65
N THR A 43 14.30 5.54 4.92
CA THR A 43 15.53 6.07 5.50
C THR A 43 16.52 4.97 5.87
N ASP A 44 16.02 3.78 6.20
CA ASP A 44 16.88 2.67 6.61
C ASP A 44 17.40 1.85 5.43
N ASN A 45 16.67 1.84 4.31
CA ASN A 45 17.00 0.94 3.19
C ASN A 45 17.66 1.63 2.01
N TYR A 46 17.76 2.95 2.03
CA TYR A 46 18.39 3.71 0.96
C TYR A 46 19.48 4.60 1.54
N ASP A 47 20.55 4.76 0.80
CA ASP A 47 21.70 5.55 1.23
C ASP A 47 21.55 7.05 0.94
N HIS A 48 20.40 7.43 0.35
CA HIS A 48 20.09 8.82 0.06
C HIS A 48 18.59 9.04 0.27
N PRO A 49 18.18 10.29 0.53
CA PRO A 49 16.75 10.57 0.71
C PRO A 49 15.96 10.29 -0.56
N ILE A 50 14.78 9.73 -0.39
CA ILE A 50 13.85 9.45 -1.47
C ILE A 50 12.70 10.44 -1.36
N TYR A 51 12.40 11.13 -2.46
CA TYR A 51 11.35 12.15 -2.49
C TYR A 51 10.27 11.77 -3.48
N GLU A 52 9.04 12.14 -3.16
CA GLU A 52 7.92 12.03 -4.07
C GLU A 52 7.12 13.32 -3.95
N ASN A 53 6.92 14.00 -5.07
CA ASN A 53 6.22 15.29 -5.12
C ASN A 53 6.76 16.31 -4.11
N GLY A 54 8.08 16.37 -3.96
CA GLY A 54 8.73 17.30 -3.07
C GLY A 54 8.69 16.92 -1.60
N MET A 55 8.11 15.77 -1.26
CA MET A 55 8.03 15.28 0.11
C MET A 55 8.98 14.12 0.30
N GLN A 56 9.77 14.15 1.36
CA GLN A 56 10.65 13.03 1.69
C GLN A 56 9.81 11.85 2.17
N LEU A 57 10.06 10.69 1.59
CA LEU A 57 9.44 9.45 2.05
C LEU A 57 10.24 8.89 3.21
N VAL A 58 9.56 8.48 4.26
CA VAL A 58 10.17 7.91 5.46
C VAL A 58 9.65 6.51 5.69
N ASP A 59 8.35 6.38 5.84
CA ASP A 59 7.70 5.12 6.19
C ASP A 59 7.10 4.45 4.97
N MET A 60 7.06 3.12 5.00
CA MET A 60 6.27 2.35 4.04
C MET A 60 4.93 2.05 4.66
N VAL A 61 3.85 2.41 3.97
CA VAL A 61 2.49 2.18 4.42
C VAL A 61 1.87 1.11 3.55
N TYR A 62 1.36 0.07 4.19
CA TYR A 62 0.62 -0.98 3.51
C TYR A 62 -0.86 -0.78 3.71
N LEU A 63 -1.60 -0.87 2.60
CA LEU A 63 -3.05 -0.76 2.60
C LEU A 63 -3.62 -2.00 1.94
N GLN A 64 -4.82 -2.35 2.31
CA GLN A 64 -5.47 -3.53 1.76
C GLN A 64 -6.96 -3.31 1.62
N ARG A 65 -7.54 -4.08 0.74
CA ARG A 65 -9.00 -4.14 0.61
C ARG A 65 -9.39 -5.55 0.24
N PRO A 66 -10.51 -6.04 0.78
CA PRO A 66 -11.04 -7.31 0.34
C PRO A 66 -11.72 -7.15 -1.02
N ALA A 67 -11.68 -8.18 -1.81
CA ALA A 67 -12.41 -8.25 -3.06
C ALA A 67 -13.00 -9.64 -3.18
N ILE A 68 -14.28 -9.72 -3.57
CA ILE A 68 -14.92 -10.99 -3.80
C ILE A 68 -14.47 -11.48 -5.16
N MET A 69 -13.96 -12.71 -5.20
CA MET A 69 -13.56 -13.31 -6.46
C MET A 69 -14.82 -13.74 -7.21
N GLN A 70 -14.98 -13.24 -8.41
CA GLN A 70 -16.04 -13.69 -9.27
C GLN A 70 -15.71 -15.07 -9.80
N LYS A 71 -16.69 -15.96 -9.73
CA LYS A 71 -16.55 -17.25 -10.37
C LYS A 71 -16.79 -17.09 -11.85
N SER A 72 -15.91 -17.67 -12.62
CA SER A 72 -16.21 -17.90 -14.03
C SER A 72 -17.33 -18.90 -14.13
N ILE A 73 -18.31 -18.56 -14.86
CA ILE A 73 -19.43 -19.46 -15.07
C ILE A 73 -19.23 -20.22 -16.37
#